data_f9bb46480ae1a9e46b9f366bef26d292
#
_entry.id   f9bb46480ae1a9e46b9f366bef26d292
#
_cell.length_a   1.000
_cell.length_b   1.000
_cell.length_c   1.000
_cell.angle_alpha   90.00
_cell.angle_beta   90.00
_cell.angle_gamma   90.00
#
_symmetry.space_group_name_H-M   'P 1'
#
loop_
_entity.id
_entity.type
_entity.pdbx_description
1 polymer ?
#
loop_
_entity_poly.entity_id
_entity_poly.type
_entity_poly.pdbx_seq_one_letter_code
_entity_poly.pdbx_strand_id
1 'polypeptide(L)'
;MAIRVVVGAGAFHNNPGWIHTQEAELNLLKPSDWEQRFELGSISAILAEHVWEHLTFEEGVEAAKICYLYLKPGGYIRVAVPDAFFPDEEYQRTVQVGGPGPADHPAASHKIVHHYHTLTDLFQQAGFETQLLEYCDEQGKFHYHDWDPNDGFIYRSYRFDHRNQNGKLGWVSLIVDAIKPFEPK
;
A
#
# COMPACT_ATOMS: atom_id res chain seq x y z
N MET A 1 -22.33 -10.33 -0.72
CA MET A 1 -20.90 -10.72 -0.72
C MET A 1 -20.06 -9.52 -0.27
N ALA A 2 -18.92 -9.73 0.36
CA ALA A 2 -18.01 -8.65 0.73
C ALA A 2 -17.32 -8.11 -0.54
N ILE A 3 -17.38 -6.79 -0.77
CA ILE A 3 -16.66 -6.16 -1.87
C ILE A 3 -15.21 -5.94 -1.43
N ARG A 4 -14.26 -6.48 -2.19
CA ARG A 4 -12.82 -6.35 -1.99
C ARG A 4 -12.17 -5.88 -3.28
N VAL A 5 -11.30 -4.88 -3.21
CA VAL A 5 -10.75 -4.18 -4.38
C VAL A 5 -9.23 -4.13 -4.32
N VAL A 6 -8.56 -4.48 -5.41
CA VAL A 6 -7.14 -4.21 -5.63
C VAL A 6 -7.02 -2.99 -6.53
N VAL A 7 -6.36 -1.95 -6.03
CA VAL A 7 -6.08 -0.74 -6.80
C VAL A 7 -4.66 -0.81 -7.38
N GLY A 8 -4.48 -0.32 -8.60
CA GLY A 8 -3.17 -0.34 -9.26
C GLY A 8 -2.60 -1.76 -9.44
N ALA A 9 -3.45 -2.73 -9.76
CA ALA A 9 -3.07 -4.14 -9.78
C ALA A 9 -1.97 -4.51 -10.80
N GLY A 10 -1.69 -3.66 -11.79
CA GLY A 10 -0.76 -4.00 -12.86
C GLY A 10 -1.24 -5.23 -13.64
N ALA A 11 -0.31 -6.11 -14.01
CA ALA A 11 -0.62 -7.36 -14.69
C ALA A 11 -0.96 -8.52 -13.71
N PHE A 12 -1.02 -8.24 -12.40
CA PHE A 12 -1.18 -9.27 -11.38
C PHE A 12 -2.65 -9.52 -11.04
N HIS A 13 -3.03 -10.81 -10.96
CA HIS A 13 -4.34 -11.28 -10.51
C HIS A 13 -4.16 -12.29 -9.38
N ASN A 14 -3.43 -11.87 -8.33
CA ASN A 14 -2.96 -12.72 -7.26
C ASN A 14 -3.84 -12.67 -5.98
N ASN A 15 -4.99 -12.00 -6.06
CA ASN A 15 -5.99 -11.96 -4.98
C ASN A 15 -7.33 -12.54 -5.50
N PRO A 16 -7.53 -13.86 -5.43
CA PRO A 16 -8.75 -14.48 -5.94
C PRO A 16 -10.02 -13.95 -5.26
N GLY A 17 -11.04 -13.64 -6.05
CA GLY A 17 -12.31 -13.11 -5.54
C GLY A 17 -12.30 -11.60 -5.23
N TRP A 18 -11.19 -10.90 -5.47
CA TRP A 18 -11.11 -9.45 -5.39
C TRP A 18 -11.33 -8.82 -6.78
N ILE A 19 -11.86 -7.61 -6.80
CA ILE A 19 -11.98 -6.81 -8.03
C ILE A 19 -10.60 -6.15 -8.27
N HIS A 20 -9.91 -6.55 -9.34
CA HIS A 20 -8.63 -5.96 -9.72
C HIS A 20 -8.85 -4.78 -10.64
N THR A 21 -8.29 -3.62 -10.30
CA THR A 21 -8.44 -2.38 -11.08
C THR A 21 -7.09 -1.76 -11.42
N GLN A 22 -7.07 -1.05 -12.56
CA GLN A 22 -5.94 -0.24 -13.00
C GLN A 22 -6.22 1.25 -12.77
N GLU A 23 -5.18 2.09 -12.81
CA GLU A 23 -5.34 3.53 -12.68
C GLU A 23 -6.35 4.13 -13.68
N ALA A 24 -6.32 3.65 -14.92
CA ALA A 24 -7.26 4.09 -15.96
C ALA A 24 -8.73 3.74 -15.68
N GLU A 25 -8.97 2.76 -14.81
CA GLU A 25 -10.31 2.28 -14.44
C GLU A 25 -10.79 2.86 -13.11
N LEU A 26 -9.88 3.07 -12.16
CA LEU A 26 -10.14 3.55 -10.82
C LEU A 26 -8.94 4.39 -10.34
N ASN A 27 -8.95 5.67 -10.67
CA ASN A 27 -7.93 6.59 -10.21
C ASN A 27 -8.19 6.98 -8.75
N LEU A 28 -7.18 6.85 -7.90
CA LEU A 28 -7.26 7.14 -6.46
C LEU A 28 -7.61 8.60 -6.14
N LEU A 29 -7.29 9.53 -7.05
CA LEU A 29 -7.51 10.97 -6.89
C LEU A 29 -8.73 11.50 -7.64
N LYS A 30 -9.52 10.61 -8.27
CA LYS A 30 -10.68 11.00 -9.07
C LYS A 30 -11.98 10.43 -8.49
N PRO A 31 -12.69 11.20 -7.65
CA PRO A 31 -13.91 10.73 -6.97
C PRO A 31 -14.95 10.13 -7.92
N SER A 32 -15.09 10.70 -9.13
CA SER A 32 -16.07 10.22 -10.11
C SER A 32 -15.86 8.77 -10.56
N ASP A 33 -14.62 8.26 -10.54
CA ASP A 33 -14.35 6.86 -10.89
C ASP A 33 -14.88 5.91 -9.80
N TRP A 34 -14.81 6.36 -8.54
CA TRP A 34 -15.34 5.62 -7.39
C TRP A 34 -16.87 5.65 -7.35
N GLU A 35 -17.48 6.82 -7.56
CA GLU A 35 -18.94 7.03 -7.58
C GLU A 35 -19.65 6.16 -8.63
N GLN A 36 -19.00 5.95 -9.77
CA GLN A 36 -19.54 5.12 -10.85
C GLN A 36 -19.51 3.61 -10.54
N ARG A 37 -18.69 3.17 -9.59
CA ARG A 37 -18.41 1.76 -9.34
C ARG A 37 -18.91 1.25 -7.99
N PHE A 38 -18.91 2.10 -6.98
CA PHE A 38 -19.14 1.69 -5.60
C PHE A 38 -20.08 2.64 -4.87
N GLU A 39 -20.89 2.09 -3.98
CA GLU A 39 -21.65 2.88 -3.01
C GLU A 39 -20.75 3.27 -1.83
N LEU A 40 -21.02 4.42 -1.21
CA LEU A 40 -20.32 4.87 0.00
C LEU A 40 -20.46 3.82 1.10
N GLY A 41 -19.37 3.52 1.78
CA GLY A 41 -19.37 2.54 2.88
C GLY A 41 -19.63 1.09 2.47
N SER A 42 -19.45 0.71 1.20
CA SER A 42 -19.74 -0.63 0.71
C SER A 42 -18.56 -1.59 0.67
N ILE A 43 -17.33 -1.06 0.59
CA ILE A 43 -16.12 -1.85 0.41
C ILE A 43 -15.63 -2.40 1.75
N SER A 44 -15.32 -3.69 1.78
CA SER A 44 -14.81 -4.37 2.98
C SER A 44 -13.31 -4.27 3.14
N ALA A 45 -12.57 -4.32 2.02
CA ALA A 45 -11.12 -4.23 2.00
C ALA A 45 -10.62 -3.65 0.68
N ILE A 46 -9.56 -2.87 0.75
CA ILE A 46 -8.79 -2.37 -0.37
C ILE A 46 -7.35 -2.88 -0.22
N LEU A 47 -6.70 -3.21 -1.33
CA LEU A 47 -5.30 -3.60 -1.39
C LEU A 47 -4.57 -2.69 -2.37
N ALA A 48 -3.45 -2.14 -1.94
CA ALA A 48 -2.55 -1.33 -2.76
C ALA A 48 -1.10 -1.81 -2.58
N GLU A 49 -0.59 -2.56 -3.54
CA GLU A 49 0.79 -3.01 -3.54
C GLU A 49 1.63 -2.14 -4.48
N HIS A 50 2.53 -1.34 -3.92
CA HIS A 50 3.43 -0.41 -4.63
C HIS A 50 2.67 0.58 -5.52
N VAL A 51 1.79 1.33 -4.88
CA VAL A 51 0.98 2.40 -5.49
C VAL A 51 1.24 3.76 -4.83
N TRP A 52 1.27 3.81 -3.48
CA TRP A 52 1.32 5.06 -2.72
C TRP A 52 2.62 5.85 -2.90
N GLU A 53 3.72 5.18 -3.24
CA GLU A 53 5.01 5.85 -3.57
C GLU A 53 4.96 6.69 -4.85
N HIS A 54 3.96 6.51 -5.69
CA HIS A 54 3.71 7.31 -6.90
C HIS A 54 2.88 8.57 -6.64
N LEU A 55 2.43 8.79 -5.41
CA LEU A 55 1.71 9.98 -4.95
C LEU A 55 2.63 10.84 -4.08
N THR A 56 2.44 12.17 -4.10
CA THR A 56 3.02 13.02 -3.05
C THR A 56 2.38 12.70 -1.71
N PHE A 57 2.93 13.21 -0.61
CA PHE A 57 2.31 13.02 0.71
C PHE A 57 0.87 13.53 0.74
N GLU A 58 0.64 14.74 0.22
CA GLU A 58 -0.67 15.40 0.16
C GLU A 58 -1.65 14.63 -0.74
N GLU A 59 -1.21 14.23 -1.94
CA GLU A 59 -1.99 13.37 -2.82
C GLU A 59 -2.34 12.05 -2.14
N GLY A 60 -1.41 11.48 -1.38
CA GLY A 60 -1.61 10.24 -0.63
C GLY A 60 -2.68 10.38 0.47
N VAL A 61 -2.70 11.50 1.19
CA VAL A 61 -3.74 11.82 2.18
C VAL A 61 -5.10 11.95 1.51
N GLU A 62 -5.20 12.66 0.37
CA GLU A 62 -6.47 12.80 -0.36
C GLU A 62 -6.96 11.44 -0.90
N ALA A 63 -6.08 10.62 -1.46
CA ALA A 63 -6.41 9.26 -1.89
C ALA A 63 -6.91 8.40 -0.72
N ALA A 64 -6.26 8.49 0.44
CA ALA A 64 -6.68 7.79 1.65
C ALA A 64 -8.06 8.24 2.14
N LYS A 65 -8.37 9.54 2.09
CA LYS A 65 -9.70 10.08 2.43
C LYS A 65 -10.78 9.54 1.49
N ILE A 66 -10.50 9.43 0.18
CA ILE A 66 -11.43 8.84 -0.77
C ILE A 66 -11.66 7.35 -0.41
N CYS A 67 -10.60 6.58 -0.19
CA CYS A 67 -10.73 5.19 0.25
C CYS A 67 -11.57 5.08 1.55
N TYR A 68 -11.36 5.99 2.51
CA TYR A 68 -12.11 6.03 3.77
C TYR A 68 -13.62 6.17 3.54
N LEU A 69 -14.04 7.02 2.61
CA LEU A 69 -15.47 7.22 2.30
C LEU A 69 -16.14 5.93 1.79
N TYR A 70 -15.44 5.17 0.96
CA TYR A 70 -15.99 3.95 0.35
C TYR A 70 -15.83 2.70 1.21
N LEU A 71 -14.91 2.68 2.17
CA LEU A 71 -14.79 1.60 3.14
C LEU A 71 -15.96 1.63 4.13
N LYS A 72 -16.50 0.45 4.44
CA LYS A 72 -17.45 0.29 5.54
C LYS A 72 -16.75 0.47 6.90
N PRO A 73 -17.46 0.81 7.97
CA PRO A 73 -16.91 0.76 9.33
C PRO A 73 -16.29 -0.61 9.61
N GLY A 74 -15.09 -0.63 10.18
CA GLY A 74 -14.30 -1.85 10.37
C GLY A 74 -13.65 -2.43 9.10
N GLY A 75 -13.88 -1.82 7.93
CA GLY A 75 -13.12 -2.12 6.71
C GLY A 75 -11.71 -1.55 6.76
N TYR A 76 -10.83 -2.01 5.89
CA TYR A 76 -9.42 -1.62 5.92
C TYR A 76 -8.84 -1.46 4.51
N ILE A 77 -7.74 -0.72 4.44
CA ILE A 77 -6.83 -0.74 3.30
C ILE A 77 -5.49 -1.31 3.73
N ARG A 78 -5.01 -2.35 3.04
CA ARG A 78 -3.65 -2.88 3.16
C ARG A 78 -2.78 -2.23 2.12
N VAL A 79 -1.71 -1.59 2.56
CA VAL A 79 -0.77 -0.86 1.72
C VAL A 79 0.62 -1.43 1.90
N ALA A 80 1.30 -1.71 0.78
CA ALA A 80 2.72 -2.03 0.73
C ALA A 80 3.44 -1.00 -0.14
N VAL A 81 4.53 -0.45 0.36
CA VAL A 81 5.40 0.52 -0.32
C VAL A 81 6.87 0.19 -0.06
N PRO A 82 7.82 0.72 -0.85
CA PRO A 82 9.24 0.64 -0.49
C PRO A 82 9.52 1.25 0.89
N ASP A 83 10.47 0.66 1.62
CA ASP A 83 10.84 1.07 2.98
C ASP A 83 12.12 1.91 2.98
N ALA A 84 12.01 3.18 3.40
CA ALA A 84 13.13 4.11 3.44
C ALA A 84 14.21 3.72 4.49
N PHE A 85 13.88 2.88 5.46
CA PHE A 85 14.82 2.46 6.51
C PHE A 85 15.47 1.10 6.23
N PHE A 86 15.17 0.42 5.12
CA PHE A 86 15.86 -0.81 4.77
C PHE A 86 17.35 -0.53 4.45
N PRO A 87 18.32 -1.10 5.19
CA PRO A 87 19.72 -0.70 5.13
C PRO A 87 20.48 -1.41 3.99
N ASP A 88 20.02 -1.25 2.75
CA ASP A 88 20.63 -1.78 1.55
C ASP A 88 20.78 -0.66 0.51
N GLU A 89 22.01 -0.34 0.12
CA GLU A 89 22.31 0.79 -0.77
C GLU A 89 21.74 0.58 -2.18
N GLU A 90 21.76 -0.64 -2.71
CA GLU A 90 21.23 -0.95 -4.04
C GLU A 90 19.70 -0.84 -4.04
N TYR A 91 19.06 -1.34 -2.99
CA TYR A 91 17.63 -1.17 -2.77
C TYR A 91 17.25 0.31 -2.73
N GLN A 92 17.90 1.12 -1.88
CA GLN A 92 17.59 2.55 -1.74
C GLN A 92 17.81 3.31 -3.06
N ARG A 93 18.88 2.98 -3.81
CA ARG A 93 19.11 3.55 -5.13
C ARG A 93 18.00 3.19 -6.12
N THR A 94 17.47 1.96 -6.03
CA THR A 94 16.40 1.49 -6.92
C THR A 94 15.06 2.17 -6.63
N VAL A 95 14.72 2.34 -5.34
CA VAL A 95 13.40 2.83 -4.91
C VAL A 95 13.32 4.34 -4.68
N GLN A 96 14.44 5.06 -4.80
CA GLN A 96 14.51 6.50 -4.55
C GLN A 96 13.50 7.29 -5.42
N VAL A 97 13.24 8.52 -5.05
CA VAL A 97 12.45 9.47 -5.86
C VAL A 97 13.08 9.62 -7.24
N GLY A 98 12.27 9.45 -8.29
CA GLY A 98 12.74 9.46 -9.68
C GLY A 98 13.43 8.17 -10.13
N GLY A 99 13.53 7.15 -9.27
CA GLY A 99 14.11 5.85 -9.59
C GLY A 99 15.62 5.84 -9.79
N PRO A 100 16.17 4.75 -10.32
CA PRO A 100 17.62 4.53 -10.45
C PRO A 100 18.27 5.23 -11.65
N GLY A 101 17.52 5.97 -12.46
CA GLY A 101 18.02 6.73 -13.61
C GLY A 101 17.23 6.53 -14.92
N PRO A 102 17.04 5.30 -15.46
CA PRO A 102 16.27 5.13 -16.69
C PRO A 102 14.81 5.59 -16.54
N ALA A 103 14.35 6.40 -17.51
CA ALA A 103 13.00 6.98 -17.47
C ALA A 103 11.86 5.95 -17.66
N ASP A 104 12.16 4.81 -18.23
CA ASP A 104 11.26 3.67 -18.42
C ASP A 104 11.26 2.68 -17.24
N HIS A 105 12.10 2.91 -16.22
CA HIS A 105 12.09 2.10 -15.01
C HIS A 105 10.79 2.33 -14.21
N PRO A 106 10.16 1.27 -13.66
CA PRO A 106 8.91 1.43 -12.88
C PRO A 106 9.01 2.44 -11.73
N ALA A 107 10.17 2.55 -11.08
CA ALA A 107 10.41 3.52 -10.01
C ALA A 107 10.68 4.96 -10.48
N ALA A 108 10.76 5.22 -11.81
CA ALA A 108 10.99 6.57 -12.33
C ALA A 108 9.89 7.56 -11.92
N SER A 109 8.69 7.07 -11.64
CA SER A 109 7.55 7.85 -11.17
C SER A 109 7.38 7.90 -9.65
N HIS A 110 8.34 7.38 -8.88
CA HIS A 110 8.33 7.54 -7.42
C HIS A 110 8.44 9.02 -7.02
N LYS A 111 7.51 9.48 -6.21
CA LYS A 111 7.45 10.85 -5.68
C LYS A 111 7.92 10.95 -4.23
N ILE A 112 7.88 9.81 -3.51
CA ILE A 112 8.24 9.72 -2.10
C ILE A 112 8.77 8.31 -1.78
N VAL A 113 9.66 8.20 -0.82
CA VAL A 113 10.00 6.92 -0.18
C VAL A 113 9.56 6.99 1.27
N HIS A 114 8.59 6.17 1.64
CA HIS A 114 8.01 6.17 2.97
C HIS A 114 8.87 5.38 3.97
N HIS A 115 8.89 5.83 5.21
CA HIS A 115 9.17 5.02 6.39
C HIS A 115 7.89 4.87 7.22
N TYR A 116 7.89 4.00 8.21
CA TYR A 116 6.67 3.64 8.92
C TYR A 116 5.96 4.85 9.58
N HIS A 117 6.71 5.84 10.08
CA HIS A 117 6.10 7.06 10.64
C HIS A 117 5.35 7.87 9.57
N THR A 118 5.96 8.10 8.41
CA THR A 118 5.32 8.92 7.35
C THR A 118 4.10 8.23 6.78
N LEU A 119 4.14 6.91 6.59
CA LEU A 119 2.99 6.19 6.04
C LEU A 119 1.84 6.10 7.06
N THR A 120 2.14 5.80 8.32
CA THR A 120 1.09 5.76 9.36
C THR A 120 0.48 7.14 9.60
N ASP A 121 1.29 8.21 9.66
CA ASP A 121 0.80 9.59 9.80
C ASP A 121 -0.14 9.98 8.65
N LEU A 122 0.22 9.63 7.41
CA LEU A 122 -0.62 9.87 6.23
C LEU A 122 -2.02 9.28 6.39
N PHE A 123 -2.11 8.00 6.76
CA PHE A 123 -3.41 7.33 6.94
C PHE A 123 -4.16 7.83 8.18
N GLN A 124 -3.46 8.16 9.26
CA GLN A 124 -4.07 8.74 10.46
C GLN A 124 -4.68 10.12 10.17
N GLN A 125 -4.04 10.95 9.35
CA GLN A 125 -4.60 12.22 8.89
C GLN A 125 -5.89 12.04 8.07
N ALA A 126 -6.04 10.91 7.41
CA ALA A 126 -7.28 10.56 6.70
C ALA A 126 -8.36 9.92 7.61
N GLY A 127 -8.09 9.74 8.91
CA GLY A 127 -9.04 9.23 9.90
C GLY A 127 -8.91 7.74 10.24
N PHE A 128 -7.93 7.05 9.68
CA PHE A 128 -7.70 5.62 9.96
C PHE A 128 -6.98 5.38 11.29
N GLU A 129 -7.21 4.21 11.86
CA GLU A 129 -6.30 3.57 12.81
C GLU A 129 -5.33 2.69 12.02
N THR A 130 -4.04 2.68 12.43
CA THR A 130 -3.01 1.98 11.66
C THR A 130 -2.40 0.83 12.45
N GLN A 131 -2.13 -0.27 11.75
CA GLN A 131 -1.43 -1.44 12.27
C GLN A 131 -0.25 -1.76 11.36
N LEU A 132 0.96 -1.73 11.93
CA LEU A 132 2.17 -2.12 11.20
C LEU A 132 2.24 -3.65 11.09
N LEU A 133 2.50 -4.15 9.89
CA LEU A 133 2.66 -5.57 9.61
C LEU A 133 4.13 -5.92 9.35
N GLU A 134 4.76 -5.22 8.41
CA GLU A 134 6.19 -5.39 8.08
C GLU A 134 6.83 -4.00 7.96
N TYR A 135 7.98 -3.77 8.60
CA TYR A 135 8.69 -2.49 8.52
C TYR A 135 10.12 -2.60 9.03
N CYS A 136 10.98 -1.69 8.59
CA CYS A 136 12.27 -1.43 9.24
C CYS A 136 12.16 -0.25 10.21
N ASP A 137 12.86 -0.34 11.34
CA ASP A 137 13.01 0.78 12.27
C ASP A 137 14.17 1.71 11.86
N GLU A 138 14.39 2.80 12.62
CA GLU A 138 15.42 3.80 12.34
C GLU A 138 16.84 3.25 12.41
N GLN A 139 17.03 2.08 13.01
CA GLN A 139 18.31 1.36 13.05
C GLN A 139 18.44 0.37 11.89
N GLY A 140 17.46 0.31 11.00
CA GLY A 140 17.41 -0.63 9.88
C GLY A 140 17.06 -2.06 10.28
N LYS A 141 16.56 -2.27 11.51
CA LYS A 141 16.11 -3.58 11.95
C LYS A 141 14.72 -3.87 11.42
N PHE A 142 14.59 -5.01 10.75
CA PHE A 142 13.31 -5.48 10.23
C PHE A 142 12.41 -6.06 11.31
N HIS A 143 11.14 -5.67 11.29
CA HIS A 143 10.07 -6.14 12.17
C HIS A 143 8.98 -6.79 11.34
N TYR A 144 8.48 -7.91 11.85
CA TYR A 144 7.45 -8.71 11.22
C TYR A 144 6.37 -9.07 12.23
N HIS A 145 5.12 -8.73 11.91
CA HIS A 145 3.93 -9.22 12.58
C HIS A 145 3.18 -10.16 11.64
N ASP A 146 2.77 -11.32 12.14
CA ASP A 146 2.08 -12.30 11.31
C ASP A 146 0.75 -11.74 10.76
N TRP A 147 0.48 -12.00 9.50
CA TRP A 147 -0.72 -11.57 8.82
C TRP A 147 -1.23 -12.63 7.86
N ASP A 148 -2.57 -12.70 7.67
CA ASP A 148 -3.20 -13.67 6.78
C ASP A 148 -3.16 -13.15 5.33
N PRO A 149 -2.53 -13.88 4.39
CA PRO A 149 -2.52 -13.53 2.98
C PRO A 149 -3.91 -13.61 2.33
N ASN A 150 -4.88 -14.32 2.92
CA ASN A 150 -6.26 -14.33 2.44
C ASN A 150 -6.99 -12.99 2.67
N ASP A 151 -6.48 -12.18 3.58
CA ASP A 151 -6.95 -10.81 3.84
C ASP A 151 -6.26 -9.76 2.95
N GLY A 152 -5.67 -10.18 1.85
CA GLY A 152 -4.94 -9.36 0.89
C GLY A 152 -3.49 -9.81 0.75
N PHE A 153 -3.23 -10.55 -0.32
CA PHE A 153 -1.91 -11.09 -0.62
C PHE A 153 -0.98 -10.00 -1.15
N ILE A 154 0.16 -9.82 -0.51
CA ILE A 154 1.26 -8.96 -0.97
C ILE A 154 2.40 -9.86 -1.47
N TYR A 155 2.70 -9.76 -2.76
CA TYR A 155 3.79 -10.53 -3.37
C TYR A 155 5.17 -10.07 -2.85
N ARG A 156 5.41 -8.75 -2.84
CA ARG A 156 6.68 -8.17 -2.36
C ARG A 156 6.71 -8.03 -0.85
N SER A 157 6.56 -9.15 -0.15
CA SER A 157 6.57 -9.25 1.32
C SER A 157 7.66 -10.21 1.79
N TYR A 158 7.93 -10.20 3.09
CA TYR A 158 8.95 -11.05 3.70
C TYR A 158 8.81 -12.53 3.30
N ARG A 159 7.59 -13.08 3.39
CA ARG A 159 7.33 -14.50 3.12
C ARG A 159 7.30 -14.87 1.63
N PHE A 160 6.89 -13.96 0.77
CA PHE A 160 6.50 -14.31 -0.60
C PHE A 160 7.42 -13.73 -1.68
N ASP A 161 8.27 -12.76 -1.35
CA ASP A 161 9.21 -12.23 -2.32
C ASP A 161 10.33 -13.26 -2.60
N HIS A 162 10.50 -13.58 -3.88
CA HIS A 162 11.50 -14.55 -4.32
C HIS A 162 12.95 -14.15 -3.98
N ARG A 163 13.20 -12.86 -3.71
CA ARG A 163 14.51 -12.34 -3.32
C ARG A 163 14.86 -12.61 -1.85
N ASN A 164 13.92 -13.08 -1.05
CA ASN A 164 14.07 -13.41 0.38
C ASN A 164 14.38 -14.92 0.58
N GLN A 165 14.94 -15.58 -0.42
CA GLN A 165 15.26 -17.00 -0.34
C GLN A 165 16.54 -17.26 0.47
N ASN A 166 16.69 -18.49 0.97
CA ASN A 166 17.86 -18.96 1.71
C ASN A 166 18.16 -18.21 3.02
N GLY A 167 17.13 -17.71 3.71
CA GLY A 167 17.28 -17.04 5.00
C GLY A 167 17.91 -15.65 4.95
N LYS A 168 18.15 -15.11 3.74
CA LYS A 168 18.64 -13.75 3.54
C LYS A 168 17.47 -12.83 3.18
N LEU A 169 17.36 -11.73 3.90
CA LEU A 169 16.40 -10.67 3.58
C LEU A 169 16.93 -9.82 2.43
N GLY A 170 16.50 -10.12 1.20
CA GLY A 170 16.95 -9.44 -0.02
C GLY A 170 16.07 -8.29 -0.46
N TRP A 171 14.80 -8.31 -0.06
CA TRP A 171 13.83 -7.27 -0.38
C TRP A 171 12.78 -7.14 0.72
N VAL A 172 12.39 -5.91 1.02
CA VAL A 172 11.32 -5.62 1.97
C VAL A 172 10.31 -4.66 1.35
N SER A 173 9.09 -4.72 1.84
CA SER A 173 8.10 -3.65 1.74
C SER A 173 7.69 -3.23 3.14
N LEU A 174 7.45 -1.95 3.31
CA LEU A 174 6.71 -1.42 4.45
C LEU A 174 5.24 -1.76 4.23
N ILE A 175 4.63 -2.55 5.12
CA ILE A 175 3.25 -3.01 5.00
C ILE A 175 2.45 -2.56 6.21
N VAL A 176 1.33 -1.88 5.93
CA VAL A 176 0.42 -1.31 6.94
C VAL A 176 -1.01 -1.71 6.60
N ASP A 177 -1.78 -2.11 7.60
CA ASP A 177 -3.24 -2.10 7.54
C ASP A 177 -3.76 -0.79 8.15
N ALA A 178 -4.47 0.00 7.36
CA ALA A 178 -5.18 1.19 7.80
C ALA A 178 -6.67 0.85 7.94
N ILE A 179 -7.19 0.87 9.16
CA ILE A 179 -8.50 0.36 9.52
C ILE A 179 -9.44 1.53 9.76
N LYS A 180 -10.60 1.54 9.08
CA LYS A 180 -11.65 2.50 9.36
C LYS A 180 -12.33 2.14 10.69
N PRO A 181 -12.31 3.02 11.71
CA PRO A 181 -12.96 2.74 12.99
C PRO A 181 -14.45 2.46 12.81
N PHE A 182 -15.05 1.74 13.75
CA PHE A 182 -16.50 1.51 13.77
C PHE A 182 -17.28 2.78 14.08
N GLU A 183 -16.69 3.66 14.89
CA GLU A 183 -17.24 4.99 15.19
C GLU A 183 -16.17 6.04 14.85
N PRO A 184 -16.58 7.16 14.24
CA PRO A 184 -15.61 8.24 14.00
C PRO A 184 -15.17 8.82 15.35
N LYS A 185 -13.88 9.04 15.48
CA LYS A 185 -13.31 9.75 16.64
C LYS A 185 -13.63 11.24 16.60
#